data_35746b50641b7dcb9e246467ac1fb454
#
_entry.id   35746b50641b7dcb9e246467ac1fb454
#
_cell.length_a   1.000
_cell.length_b   1.000
_cell.length_c   1.000
_cell.angle_alpha   90.00
_cell.angle_beta   90.00
_cell.angle_gamma   90.00
#
_symmetry.space_group_name_H-M   'P 1'
#
loop_
_entity.id
_entity.type
_entity.pdbx_description
1 polymer ?
#
loop_
_entity_poly.entity_id
_entity_poly.type
_entity_poly.pdbx_seq_one_letter_code
_entity_poly.pdbx_strand_id
1 'polypeptide(L)'
;MNGQDALIFPGLLAACLAGAAVGLANACLIHILRIPPIIATLAASLIVMSCAISIGRGLKIKPPPLFAEMTTMRISGIPLLAILAVSVSIIVWFAVERTAYGRALCAIGQNPRAAELAGIRVKRTHLLTYVLCAAMAGLTSALIAGFEIGRAHV
;
A
#
# COMPACT_ATOMS: atom_id res chain seq x y z
N MET A 1 8.02 -22.74 18.93
CA MET A 1 8.03 -21.61 17.98
C MET A 1 8.41 -22.19 16.64
N ASN A 2 7.44 -22.35 15.73
CA ASN A 2 7.68 -22.98 14.44
C ASN A 2 8.34 -21.95 13.51
N GLY A 3 9.33 -22.37 12.71
CA GLY A 3 10.12 -21.49 11.84
C GLY A 3 9.29 -20.70 10.80
N GLN A 4 7.99 -20.92 10.70
CA GLN A 4 7.06 -20.14 9.88
C GLN A 4 6.73 -18.77 10.50
N ASP A 5 6.82 -18.63 11.81
CA ASP A 5 6.52 -17.36 12.50
C ASP A 5 7.60 -16.30 12.24
N ALA A 6 8.85 -16.76 12.03
CA ALA A 6 9.96 -15.88 11.65
C ALA A 6 9.79 -15.25 10.25
N LEU A 7 8.91 -15.81 9.40
CA LEU A 7 8.67 -15.35 8.03
C LEU A 7 7.58 -14.27 7.94
N ILE A 8 6.88 -13.95 9.03
CA ILE A 8 5.81 -12.93 9.03
C ILE A 8 6.38 -11.55 8.71
N PHE A 9 7.45 -11.16 9.41
CA PHE A 9 8.06 -9.85 9.20
C PHE A 9 8.68 -9.68 7.81
N PRO A 10 9.49 -10.62 7.29
CA PRO A 10 9.97 -10.55 5.92
C PRO A 10 8.84 -10.64 4.88
N GLY A 11 7.76 -11.35 5.15
CA GLY A 11 6.58 -11.41 4.28
C GLY A 11 5.85 -10.05 4.15
N LEU A 12 5.63 -9.36 5.28
CA LEU A 12 5.07 -8.01 5.30
C LEU A 12 5.98 -7.00 4.57
N LEU A 13 7.28 -7.11 4.79
CA LEU A 13 8.27 -6.27 4.13
C LEU A 13 8.30 -6.53 2.62
N ALA A 14 8.21 -7.78 2.19
CA ALA A 14 8.13 -8.16 0.79
C ALA A 14 6.84 -7.63 0.13
N ALA A 15 5.70 -7.68 0.82
CA ALA A 15 4.44 -7.12 0.32
C ALA A 15 4.52 -5.59 0.16
N CYS A 16 5.14 -4.90 1.12
CA CYS A 16 5.38 -3.47 1.06
C CYS A 16 6.31 -3.09 -0.10
N LEU A 17 7.41 -3.84 -0.29
CA LEU A 17 8.36 -3.63 -1.38
C LEU A 17 7.74 -3.91 -2.76
N ALA A 18 6.95 -4.98 -2.87
CA ALA A 18 6.22 -5.30 -4.10
C ALA A 18 5.22 -4.19 -4.45
N GLY A 19 4.45 -3.71 -3.45
CA GLY A 19 3.58 -2.55 -3.62
C GLY A 19 4.34 -1.31 -4.06
N ALA A 20 5.47 -0.99 -3.42
CA ALA A 20 6.31 0.15 -3.79
C ALA A 20 6.86 0.04 -5.22
N ALA A 21 7.24 -1.17 -5.66
CA ALA A 21 7.70 -1.42 -7.02
C ALA A 21 6.59 -1.15 -8.07
N VAL A 22 5.36 -1.58 -7.78
CA VAL A 22 4.19 -1.28 -8.62
C VAL A 22 3.91 0.22 -8.65
N GLY A 23 4.00 0.90 -7.50
CA GLY A 23 3.86 2.36 -7.42
C GLY A 23 4.91 3.11 -8.22
N LEU A 24 6.16 2.64 -8.18
CA LEU A 24 7.25 3.20 -8.98
C LEU A 24 7.00 2.99 -10.48
N ALA A 25 6.57 1.80 -10.89
CA ALA A 25 6.21 1.51 -12.27
C ALA A 25 5.09 2.41 -12.77
N ASN A 26 4.02 2.59 -11.99
CA ASN A 26 2.93 3.53 -12.30
C ASN A 26 3.42 4.97 -12.44
N ALA A 27 4.26 5.44 -11.51
CA ALA A 27 4.82 6.77 -11.58
C ALA A 27 5.68 6.97 -12.83
N CYS A 28 6.48 5.96 -13.21
CA CYS A 28 7.27 5.98 -14.44
C CYS A 28 6.37 6.04 -15.68
N LEU A 29 5.34 5.22 -15.76
CA LEU A 29 4.38 5.22 -16.86
C LEU A 29 3.73 6.59 -17.06
N ILE A 30 3.28 7.21 -15.97
CA ILE A 30 2.61 8.52 -16.00
C ILE A 30 3.58 9.63 -16.39
N HIS A 31 4.80 9.64 -15.83
CA HIS A 31 5.75 10.74 -16.04
C HIS A 31 6.58 10.62 -17.31
N ILE A 32 6.91 9.41 -17.74
CA ILE A 32 7.76 9.16 -18.94
C ILE A 32 6.89 9.06 -20.18
N LEU A 33 5.84 8.22 -20.12
CA LEU A 33 4.96 7.99 -21.27
C LEU A 33 3.83 9.03 -21.38
N ARG A 34 3.65 9.89 -20.36
CA ARG A 34 2.59 10.90 -20.30
C ARG A 34 1.17 10.32 -20.47
N ILE A 35 0.99 9.08 -20.02
CA ILE A 35 -0.32 8.40 -20.05
C ILE A 35 -1.20 8.98 -18.94
N PRO A 36 -2.50 9.17 -19.18
CA PRO A 36 -3.43 9.58 -18.13
C PRO A 36 -3.37 8.62 -16.93
N PRO A 37 -3.33 9.14 -15.68
CA PRO A 37 -3.18 8.32 -14.48
C PRO A 37 -4.20 7.18 -14.35
N ILE A 38 -5.45 7.44 -14.75
CA ILE A 38 -6.54 6.45 -14.70
C ILE A 38 -6.21 5.24 -15.57
N ILE A 39 -5.75 5.45 -16.80
CA ILE A 39 -5.43 4.35 -17.73
C ILE A 39 -4.21 3.57 -17.23
N ALA A 40 -3.17 4.26 -16.76
CA ALA A 40 -1.95 3.63 -16.26
C ALA A 40 -2.25 2.75 -15.05
N THR A 41 -3.02 3.24 -14.08
CA THR A 41 -3.33 2.48 -12.84
C THR A 41 -4.26 1.30 -13.10
N LEU A 42 -5.26 1.44 -13.99
CA LEU A 42 -6.13 0.33 -14.38
C LEU A 42 -5.34 -0.77 -15.11
N ALA A 43 -4.51 -0.41 -16.08
CA ALA A 43 -3.68 -1.36 -16.78
C ALA A 43 -2.72 -2.11 -15.83
N ALA A 44 -2.05 -1.37 -14.94
CA ALA A 44 -1.17 -1.97 -13.93
C ALA A 44 -1.91 -2.93 -12.99
N SER A 45 -3.12 -2.58 -12.55
CA SER A 45 -3.91 -3.44 -11.67
C SER A 45 -4.29 -4.77 -12.34
N LEU A 46 -4.66 -4.73 -13.63
CA LEU A 46 -4.98 -5.94 -14.41
C LEU A 46 -3.73 -6.82 -14.61
N ILE A 47 -2.57 -6.22 -14.90
CA ILE A 47 -1.31 -6.95 -15.05
C ILE A 47 -0.92 -7.61 -13.72
N VAL A 48 -0.95 -6.87 -12.63
CA VAL A 48 -0.61 -7.41 -11.29
C VAL A 48 -1.55 -8.54 -10.90
N MET A 49 -2.86 -8.38 -11.14
CA MET A 49 -3.86 -9.42 -10.87
C MET A 49 -3.59 -10.68 -11.71
N SER A 50 -3.31 -10.53 -13.00
CA SER A 50 -2.99 -11.65 -13.89
C SER A 50 -1.71 -12.37 -13.45
N CYS A 51 -0.67 -11.62 -13.08
CA CYS A 51 0.57 -12.18 -12.56
C CYS A 51 0.33 -12.94 -11.24
N ALA A 52 -0.46 -12.37 -10.34
CA ALA A 52 -0.77 -12.99 -9.05
C ALA A 52 -1.49 -14.34 -9.24
N ILE A 53 -2.47 -14.41 -10.15
CA ILE A 53 -3.18 -15.65 -10.47
C ILE A 53 -2.22 -16.67 -11.10
N SER A 54 -1.36 -16.23 -12.02
CA SER A 54 -0.39 -17.10 -12.70
C SER A 54 0.64 -17.70 -11.73
N ILE A 55 1.20 -16.88 -10.84
CA ILE A 55 2.18 -17.32 -9.84
C ILE A 55 1.52 -18.21 -8.77
N GLY A 56 0.33 -17.84 -8.34
CA GLY A 56 -0.43 -18.60 -7.35
C GLY A 56 -1.00 -19.93 -7.88
N ARG A 57 -0.94 -20.16 -9.19
CA ARG A 57 -1.55 -21.34 -9.86
C ARG A 57 -3.00 -21.59 -9.42
N GLY A 58 -3.73 -20.56 -9.03
CA GLY A 58 -5.07 -20.64 -8.49
C GLY A 58 -5.17 -21.31 -7.10
N LEU A 59 -4.05 -21.62 -6.47
CA LEU A 59 -4.03 -22.20 -5.13
C LEU A 59 -4.14 -21.09 -4.08
N LYS A 60 -5.00 -21.29 -3.08
CA LYS A 60 -5.06 -20.42 -1.90
C LYS A 60 -3.83 -20.70 -1.02
N ILE A 61 -2.85 -19.83 -1.07
CA ILE A 61 -1.68 -19.91 -0.20
C ILE A 61 -2.15 -19.51 1.20
N LYS A 62 -2.03 -20.45 2.16
CA LYS A 62 -2.42 -20.18 3.55
C LYS A 62 -1.27 -19.42 4.25
N PRO A 63 -1.55 -18.25 4.86
CA PRO A 63 -0.57 -17.59 5.70
C PRO A 63 -0.28 -18.42 6.97
N PRO A 64 0.84 -18.16 7.66
CA PRO A 64 1.17 -18.80 8.93
C PRO A 64 0.02 -18.64 9.95
N PRO A 65 -0.27 -19.68 10.76
CA PRO A 65 -1.39 -19.65 11.71
C PRO A 65 -1.29 -18.50 12.71
N LEU A 66 -0.09 -18.16 13.14
CA LEU A 66 0.16 -17.04 14.06
C LEU A 66 -0.22 -15.69 13.43
N PHE A 67 -0.03 -15.51 12.14
CA PHE A 67 -0.43 -14.29 11.43
C PHE A 67 -1.97 -14.16 11.33
N ALA A 68 -2.64 -15.28 11.10
CA ALA A 68 -4.11 -15.35 11.11
C ALA A 68 -4.67 -15.05 12.51
N GLU A 69 -4.06 -15.60 13.57
CA GLU A 69 -4.44 -15.31 14.97
C GLU A 69 -4.23 -13.83 15.33
N MET A 70 -3.09 -13.25 14.97
CA MET A 70 -2.80 -11.82 15.22
C MET A 70 -3.81 -10.90 14.53
N THR A 71 -4.20 -11.20 13.29
CA THR A 71 -5.15 -10.36 12.54
C THR A 71 -6.60 -10.52 13.01
N THR A 72 -6.97 -11.66 13.63
CA THR A 72 -8.29 -11.91 14.21
C THR A 72 -8.37 -11.55 15.69
N MET A 73 -7.24 -11.27 16.33
CA MET A 73 -7.17 -10.93 17.77
C MET A 73 -8.03 -9.72 18.09
N ARG A 74 -8.80 -9.81 19.19
CA ARG A 74 -9.62 -8.71 19.70
C ARG A 74 -9.04 -8.21 21.02
N ILE A 75 -8.73 -6.93 21.07
CA ILE A 75 -8.31 -6.25 22.30
C ILE A 75 -9.53 -5.50 22.84
N SER A 76 -10.03 -5.92 24.00
CA SER A 76 -11.24 -5.30 24.63
C SER A 76 -12.48 -5.29 23.73
N GLY A 77 -12.67 -6.33 22.88
CA GLY A 77 -13.79 -6.42 21.94
C GLY A 77 -13.55 -5.74 20.57
N ILE A 78 -12.50 -4.94 20.43
CA ILE A 78 -12.16 -4.24 19.18
C ILE A 78 -11.15 -5.09 18.38
N PRO A 79 -11.38 -5.34 17.07
CA PRO A 79 -10.42 -6.04 16.24
C PRO A 79 -9.09 -5.28 16.17
N LEU A 80 -7.97 -5.97 16.32
CA LEU A 80 -6.63 -5.37 16.19
C LEU A 80 -6.46 -4.62 14.86
N LEU A 81 -7.07 -5.15 13.80
CA LEU A 81 -7.05 -4.53 12.46
C LEU A 81 -7.69 -3.13 12.46
N ALA A 82 -8.76 -2.91 13.23
CA ALA A 82 -9.40 -1.61 13.36
C ALA A 82 -8.49 -0.60 14.07
N ILE A 83 -7.80 -1.04 15.13
CA ILE A 83 -6.83 -0.20 15.85
C ILE A 83 -5.68 0.20 14.93
N LEU A 84 -5.16 -0.74 14.15
CA LEU A 84 -4.12 -0.48 13.15
C LEU A 84 -4.60 0.51 12.07
N ALA A 85 -5.82 0.32 11.55
CA ALA A 85 -6.38 1.21 10.55
C ALA A 85 -6.53 2.65 11.06
N VAL A 86 -7.03 2.83 12.29
CA VAL A 86 -7.15 4.15 12.92
C VAL A 86 -5.75 4.77 13.15
N SER A 87 -4.79 3.98 13.64
CA SER A 87 -3.43 4.46 13.87
C SER A 87 -2.76 4.94 12.58
N VAL A 88 -2.87 4.16 11.52
CA VAL A 88 -2.34 4.53 10.19
C VAL A 88 -3.05 5.78 9.66
N SER A 89 -4.37 5.88 9.81
CA SER A 89 -5.13 7.06 9.40
C SER A 89 -4.68 8.33 10.10
N ILE A 90 -4.42 8.26 11.41
CA ILE A 90 -3.90 9.39 12.19
C ILE A 90 -2.49 9.79 11.72
N ILE A 91 -1.62 8.81 11.45
CA ILE A 91 -0.26 9.06 10.95
C ILE A 91 -0.31 9.77 9.58
N VAL A 92 -1.15 9.27 8.67
CA VAL A 92 -1.31 9.85 7.33
C VAL A 92 -1.91 11.25 7.42
N TRP A 93 -2.94 11.44 8.25
CA TRP A 93 -3.52 12.76 8.50
C TRP A 93 -2.47 13.76 9.00
N PHE A 94 -1.70 13.36 10.01
CA PHE A 94 -0.62 14.20 10.52
C PHE A 94 0.46 14.49 9.47
N ALA A 95 0.83 13.49 8.67
CA ALA A 95 1.80 13.66 7.60
C ALA A 95 1.31 14.64 6.52
N VAL A 96 0.03 14.61 6.17
CA VAL A 96 -0.54 15.50 5.16
C VAL A 96 -0.75 16.92 5.72
N GLU A 97 -1.28 17.06 6.94
CA GLU A 97 -1.60 18.40 7.48
C GLU A 97 -0.39 19.16 8.06
N ARG A 98 0.54 18.42 8.66
CA ARG A 98 1.59 19.03 9.46
C ARG A 98 2.98 19.05 8.81
N THR A 99 3.18 18.33 7.69
CA THR A 99 4.49 18.29 7.03
C THR A 99 4.60 19.21 5.82
N ALA A 100 5.84 19.56 5.46
CA ALA A 100 6.12 20.31 4.23
C ALA A 100 5.72 19.53 2.97
N TYR A 101 5.79 18.19 3.04
CA TYR A 101 5.36 17.30 1.96
C TYR A 101 3.86 17.42 1.69
N GLY A 102 3.03 17.39 2.73
CA GLY A 102 1.58 17.52 2.57
C GLY A 102 1.18 18.89 2.03
N ARG A 103 1.81 19.96 2.50
CA ARG A 103 1.58 21.31 1.94
C ARG A 103 1.96 21.40 0.46
N ALA A 104 3.08 20.80 0.07
CA ALA A 104 3.47 20.71 -1.33
C ALA A 104 2.46 19.92 -2.17
N LEU A 105 1.94 18.82 -1.63
CA LEU A 105 0.93 18.00 -2.29
C LEU A 105 -0.38 18.78 -2.52
N CYS A 106 -0.86 19.51 -1.52
CA CYS A 106 -2.04 20.37 -1.64
C CYS A 106 -1.83 21.51 -2.66
N ALA A 107 -0.67 22.14 -2.66
CA ALA A 107 -0.34 23.18 -3.63
C ALA A 107 -0.32 22.66 -5.07
N ILE A 108 0.24 21.47 -5.29
CA ILE A 108 0.24 20.80 -6.60
C ILE A 108 -1.19 20.46 -7.04
N GLY A 109 -2.04 20.00 -6.10
CA GLY A 109 -3.44 19.67 -6.38
C GLY A 109 -4.27 20.86 -6.84
N GLN A 110 -3.95 22.07 -6.37
CA GLN A 110 -4.62 23.28 -6.79
C GLN A 110 -4.14 23.79 -8.17
N ASN A 111 -2.84 23.92 -8.34
CA ASN A 111 -2.25 24.35 -9.61
C ASN A 111 -0.80 23.86 -9.73
N PRO A 112 -0.55 22.80 -10.52
CA PRO A 112 0.81 22.24 -10.68
C PRO A 112 1.82 23.26 -11.25
N ARG A 113 1.40 24.13 -12.17
CA ARG A 113 2.28 25.15 -12.74
C ARG A 113 2.67 26.22 -11.73
N ALA A 114 1.72 26.70 -10.94
CA ALA A 114 2.00 27.67 -9.88
C ALA A 114 2.92 27.06 -8.80
N ALA A 115 2.70 25.79 -8.44
CA ALA A 115 3.54 25.07 -7.51
C ALA A 115 5.00 24.94 -8.03
N GLU A 116 5.17 24.67 -9.32
CA GLU A 116 6.51 24.57 -9.96
C GLU A 116 7.23 25.92 -9.95
N LEU A 117 6.52 27.01 -10.25
CA LEU A 117 7.06 28.38 -10.17
C LEU A 117 7.43 28.79 -8.74
N ALA A 118 6.73 28.26 -7.75
CA ALA A 118 7.05 28.42 -6.32
C ALA A 118 8.24 27.54 -5.85
N GLY A 119 8.90 26.83 -6.77
CA GLY A 119 10.07 25.99 -6.48
C GLY A 119 9.75 24.58 -5.95
N ILE A 120 8.49 24.17 -5.96
CA ILE A 120 8.09 22.81 -5.56
C ILE A 120 8.46 21.80 -6.67
N ARG A 121 9.13 20.73 -6.29
CA ARG A 121 9.55 19.67 -7.23
C ARG A 121 8.36 18.73 -7.52
N VAL A 122 7.45 19.16 -8.36
CA VAL A 122 6.19 18.46 -8.70
C VAL A 122 6.42 16.98 -9.02
N LYS A 123 7.37 16.66 -9.92
CA LYS A 123 7.65 15.27 -10.32
C LYS A 123 8.08 14.38 -9.16
N ARG A 124 8.93 14.87 -8.26
CA ARG A 124 9.40 14.10 -7.10
C ARG A 124 8.27 13.88 -6.09
N THR A 125 7.46 14.90 -5.85
CA THR A 125 6.31 14.80 -4.93
C THR A 125 5.31 13.78 -5.44
N HIS A 126 4.96 13.82 -6.73
CA HIS A 126 4.08 12.80 -7.34
C HIS A 126 4.65 11.39 -7.24
N LEU A 127 5.94 11.21 -7.60
CA LEU A 127 6.59 9.91 -7.53
C LEU A 127 6.55 9.33 -6.11
N LEU A 128 6.88 10.14 -5.11
CA LEU A 128 6.81 9.73 -3.70
C LEU A 128 5.38 9.36 -3.29
N THR A 129 4.38 10.13 -3.74
CA THR A 129 2.98 9.84 -3.46
C THR A 129 2.55 8.49 -4.01
N TYR A 130 2.87 8.19 -5.28
CA TYR A 130 2.53 6.89 -5.89
C TYR A 130 3.20 5.73 -5.18
N VAL A 131 4.48 5.87 -4.85
CA VAL A 131 5.24 4.83 -4.13
C VAL A 131 4.68 4.59 -2.73
N LEU A 132 4.40 5.65 -1.98
CA LEU A 132 3.83 5.55 -0.63
C LEU A 132 2.43 4.94 -0.65
N CYS A 133 1.54 5.42 -1.53
CA CYS A 133 0.19 4.87 -1.65
C CYS A 133 0.21 3.38 -2.01
N ALA A 134 1.06 2.98 -2.95
CA ALA A 134 1.14 1.59 -3.39
C ALA A 134 1.82 0.70 -2.34
N ALA A 135 2.82 1.20 -1.59
CA ALA A 135 3.40 0.49 -0.46
C ALA A 135 2.36 0.24 0.65
N MET A 136 1.55 1.24 0.98
CA MET A 136 0.45 1.11 1.95
C MET A 136 -0.62 0.14 1.45
N ALA A 137 -0.95 0.17 0.16
CA ALA A 137 -1.88 -0.79 -0.44
C ALA A 137 -1.37 -2.24 -0.33
N GLY A 138 -0.07 -2.47 -0.58
CA GLY A 138 0.58 -3.77 -0.39
C GLY A 138 0.50 -4.26 1.05
N LEU A 139 0.77 -3.39 2.01
CA LEU A 139 0.64 -3.68 3.44
C LEU A 139 -0.80 -4.04 3.83
N THR A 140 -1.76 -3.23 3.40
CA THR A 140 -3.18 -3.44 3.68
C THR A 140 -3.68 -4.75 3.08
N SER A 141 -3.27 -5.07 1.84
CA SER A 141 -3.62 -6.32 1.17
C SER A 141 -3.10 -7.55 1.94
N ALA A 142 -1.86 -7.49 2.45
CA ALA A 142 -1.31 -8.56 3.26
C ALA A 142 -2.09 -8.77 4.57
N LEU A 143 -2.47 -7.67 5.24
CA LEU A 143 -3.26 -7.72 6.48
C LEU A 143 -4.66 -8.28 6.25
N ILE A 144 -5.34 -7.89 5.16
CA ILE A 144 -6.66 -8.40 4.80
C ILE A 144 -6.59 -9.90 4.48
N ALA A 145 -5.57 -10.34 3.73
CA ALA A 145 -5.39 -11.75 3.44
C ALA A 145 -5.22 -12.60 4.72
N GLY A 146 -4.48 -12.09 5.71
CA GLY A 146 -4.37 -12.73 7.03
C GLY A 146 -5.70 -12.82 7.75
N PHE A 147 -6.51 -11.77 7.71
CA PHE A 147 -7.81 -11.69 8.38
C PHE A 147 -8.86 -12.63 7.74
N GLU A 148 -8.96 -12.65 6.41
CA GLU A 148 -9.93 -13.51 5.71
C GLU A 148 -9.69 -14.99 5.99
N ILE A 149 -8.42 -15.42 6.01
CA ILE A 149 -8.06 -16.80 6.25
C ILE A 149 -8.24 -17.14 7.74
N GLY A 150 -7.96 -16.21 8.65
CA GLY A 150 -8.21 -16.40 10.08
C GLY A 150 -9.69 -16.61 10.39
N ARG A 151 -10.60 -15.91 9.71
CA ARG A 151 -12.05 -16.12 9.87
C ARG A 151 -12.57 -17.44 9.31
N ALA A 152 -11.89 -18.01 8.35
CA ALA A 152 -12.33 -19.29 7.75
C ALA A 152 -12.01 -20.50 8.65
N HIS A 153 -11.29 -20.32 9.76
CA HIS A 153 -10.92 -21.35 10.71
C HIS A 153 -11.67 -21.27 12.06
N VAL A 154 -12.57 -20.29 12.24
CA VAL A 154 -13.48 -20.17 13.39
C VAL A 154 -14.89 -20.63 12.98
#